data_5ef931c7fc2ffa9633727d31000d575f
#
_entry.id   5ef931c7fc2ffa9633727d31000d575f
#
_cell.length_a   1.000
_cell.length_b   1.000
_cell.length_c   1.000
_cell.angle_alpha   90.00
_cell.angle_beta   90.00
_cell.angle_gamma   90.00
#
_symmetry.space_group_name_H-M   'P 1'
#
loop_
_entity.id
_entity.type
_entity.pdbx_description
1 polymer ?
#
loop_
_entity_poly.entity_id
_entity_poly.type
_entity_poly.pdbx_seq_one_letter_code
_entity_poly.pdbx_strand_id
1 'polypeptide(L)'
;ISKSIELINEMGFEVFTFKKLGLAINSPESSVYRYFENKHTLLIYLTSWYWKWTECRIVFATTNVESAEERLRKSINILTKPVLVDNAISYVNEVLLSEIIFSESLKTYHTKNVDKENKKGCFKAYKSVVQRVSDIILEISPNFELPHMLTSTVIEGAHEQKYFADHLPSLTDVTHGKDAITEFYTELVFNFLKK
;
A
#
# COMPACT_ATOMS: atom_id res chain seq x y z
N ILE A 1 3.73 -12.42 13.06
CA ILE A 1 3.64 -11.35 12.03
C ILE A 1 4.59 -10.20 12.35
N SER A 2 4.46 -9.52 13.51
CA SER A 2 5.33 -8.37 13.87
C SER A 2 6.81 -8.70 13.70
N LYS A 3 7.27 -9.81 14.27
CA LYS A 3 8.67 -10.22 14.15
C LYS A 3 9.12 -10.54 12.73
N SER A 4 8.21 -10.99 11.86
CA SER A 4 8.53 -11.17 10.43
C SER A 4 8.72 -9.84 9.71
N ILE A 5 7.91 -8.82 10.03
CA ILE A 5 8.05 -7.46 9.50
C ILE A 5 9.39 -6.86 9.93
N GLU A 6 9.72 -6.91 11.22
CA GLU A 6 11.00 -6.43 11.74
C GLU A 6 12.19 -7.08 11.03
N LEU A 7 12.22 -8.42 10.96
CA LEU A 7 13.32 -9.15 10.34
C LEU A 7 13.44 -8.90 8.84
N ILE A 8 12.32 -8.79 8.11
CA ILE A 8 12.36 -8.46 6.68
C ILE A 8 12.92 -7.05 6.47
N ASN A 9 12.52 -6.10 7.31
CA ASN A 9 13.04 -4.73 7.22
C ASN A 9 14.54 -4.67 7.57
N GLU A 10 14.99 -5.38 8.62
CA GLU A 10 16.38 -5.39 9.05
C GLU A 10 17.35 -6.03 8.03
N MET A 11 16.96 -7.16 7.43
CA MET A 11 17.89 -7.96 6.60
C MET A 11 17.49 -8.06 5.12
N GLY A 12 16.38 -7.51 4.73
CA GLY A 12 15.80 -7.64 3.39
C GLY A 12 15.06 -8.96 3.16
N PHE A 13 14.08 -8.93 2.27
CA PHE A 13 13.24 -10.09 1.95
C PHE A 13 14.01 -11.28 1.36
N GLU A 14 15.08 -11.02 0.60
CA GLU A 14 15.90 -12.11 0.01
C GLU A 14 16.60 -12.93 1.08
N VAL A 15 17.16 -12.28 2.08
CA VAL A 15 17.95 -12.90 3.16
C VAL A 15 17.04 -13.49 4.26
N PHE A 16 15.79 -13.03 4.33
CA PHE A 16 14.80 -13.54 5.28
C PHE A 16 14.43 -15.01 4.99
N THR A 17 14.36 -15.82 6.06
CA THR A 17 13.93 -17.22 5.99
C THR A 17 13.05 -17.57 7.19
N PHE A 18 12.19 -18.58 7.04
CA PHE A 18 11.39 -19.09 8.17
C PHE A 18 12.22 -19.71 9.29
N LYS A 19 13.41 -20.23 8.98
CA LYS A 19 14.37 -20.67 9.99
C LYS A 19 14.80 -19.51 10.91
N LYS A 20 15.18 -18.37 10.31
CA LYS A 20 15.55 -17.16 11.08
C LYS A 20 14.38 -16.63 11.90
N LEU A 21 13.18 -16.62 11.32
CA LEU A 21 11.97 -16.23 12.03
C LEU A 21 11.70 -17.17 13.21
N GLY A 22 11.80 -18.47 13.01
CA GLY A 22 11.62 -19.47 14.07
C GLY A 22 12.58 -19.25 15.25
N LEU A 23 13.86 -19.01 14.97
CA LEU A 23 14.84 -18.67 15.99
C LEU A 23 14.47 -17.39 16.74
N ALA A 24 14.06 -16.35 16.05
CA ALA A 24 13.70 -15.05 16.67
C ALA A 24 12.45 -15.09 17.54
N ILE A 25 11.54 -16.05 17.31
CA ILE A 25 10.31 -16.21 18.08
C ILE A 25 10.35 -17.42 19.03
N ASN A 26 11.53 -18.05 19.21
CA ASN A 26 11.71 -19.27 20.00
C ASN A 26 10.71 -20.38 19.63
N SER A 27 10.51 -20.60 18.34
CA SER A 27 9.58 -21.60 17.81
C SER A 27 10.24 -22.37 16.66
N PRO A 28 9.98 -23.67 16.51
CA PRO A 28 10.53 -24.42 15.38
C PRO A 28 9.99 -23.88 14.05
N GLU A 29 10.83 -23.89 13.03
CA GLU A 29 10.49 -23.45 11.67
C GLU A 29 9.20 -24.12 11.13
N SER A 30 8.99 -25.38 11.48
CA SER A 30 7.78 -26.13 11.12
C SER A 30 6.49 -25.49 11.61
N SER A 31 6.55 -24.71 12.71
CA SER A 31 5.39 -23.96 13.21
C SER A 31 4.99 -22.83 12.25
N VAL A 32 5.96 -22.20 11.59
CA VAL A 32 5.70 -21.15 10.61
C VAL A 32 5.11 -21.74 9.34
N TYR A 33 5.63 -22.89 8.87
CA TYR A 33 5.14 -23.58 7.69
C TYR A 33 3.68 -24.06 7.80
N ARG A 34 3.14 -24.18 9.00
CA ARG A 34 1.71 -24.47 9.20
C ARG A 34 0.78 -23.32 8.77
N TYR A 35 1.29 -22.08 8.74
CA TYR A 35 0.53 -20.88 8.37
C TYR A 35 0.86 -20.38 6.98
N PHE A 36 2.12 -20.51 6.57
CA PHE A 36 2.61 -19.98 5.31
C PHE A 36 3.44 -21.05 4.60
N GLU A 37 3.00 -21.46 3.42
CA GLU A 37 3.68 -22.47 2.59
C GLU A 37 5.13 -22.07 2.25
N ASN A 38 5.36 -20.76 2.06
CA ASN A 38 6.65 -20.17 1.73
C ASN A 38 6.66 -18.67 2.05
N LYS A 39 7.83 -18.03 1.92
CA LYS A 39 7.96 -16.60 2.20
C LYS A 39 7.15 -15.69 1.26
N HIS A 40 6.88 -16.13 0.02
CA HIS A 40 6.00 -15.41 -0.89
C HIS A 40 4.55 -15.38 -0.38
N THR A 41 4.04 -16.48 0.14
CA THR A 41 2.71 -16.53 0.76
C THR A 41 2.60 -15.60 1.97
N LEU A 42 3.66 -15.49 2.77
CA LEU A 42 3.74 -14.51 3.84
C LEU A 42 3.70 -13.08 3.28
N LEU A 43 4.45 -12.78 2.22
CA LEU A 43 4.45 -11.45 1.58
C LEU A 43 3.05 -11.07 1.06
N ILE A 44 2.36 -11.99 0.39
CA ILE A 44 0.96 -11.81 -0.05
C ILE A 44 0.03 -11.49 1.13
N TYR A 45 0.21 -12.20 2.26
CA TYR A 45 -0.57 -11.95 3.47
C TYR A 45 -0.31 -10.54 4.03
N LEU A 46 0.96 -10.13 4.13
CA LEU A 46 1.35 -8.79 4.60
C LEU A 46 0.79 -7.70 3.68
N THR A 47 0.85 -7.91 2.37
CA THR A 47 0.25 -7.01 1.37
C THR A 47 -1.25 -6.89 1.54
N SER A 48 -1.95 -8.01 1.72
CA SER A 48 -3.40 -8.00 1.96
C SER A 48 -3.76 -7.27 3.25
N TRP A 49 -2.95 -7.44 4.31
CA TRP A 49 -3.14 -6.75 5.59
C TRP A 49 -2.97 -5.23 5.42
N TYR A 50 -1.89 -4.80 4.77
CA TYR A 50 -1.61 -3.38 4.50
C TYR A 50 -2.77 -2.70 3.75
N TRP A 51 -3.26 -3.32 2.68
CA TRP A 51 -4.35 -2.75 1.89
C TRP A 51 -5.69 -2.74 2.63
N LYS A 52 -5.95 -3.74 3.46
CA LYS A 52 -7.14 -3.72 4.34
C LYS A 52 -7.06 -2.58 5.35
N TRP A 53 -5.92 -2.40 5.97
CA TRP A 53 -5.70 -1.28 6.89
C TRP A 53 -5.84 0.07 6.19
N THR A 54 -5.28 0.23 4.99
CA THR A 54 -5.44 1.43 4.16
C THR A 54 -6.91 1.68 3.82
N GLU A 55 -7.65 0.64 3.45
CA GLU A 55 -9.11 0.73 3.21
C GLU A 55 -9.84 1.25 4.44
N CYS A 56 -9.55 0.70 5.62
CA CYS A 56 -10.15 1.16 6.88
C CYS A 56 -9.85 2.64 7.14
N ARG A 57 -8.62 3.09 6.93
CA ARG A 57 -8.24 4.51 7.07
C ARG A 57 -9.06 5.41 6.15
N ILE A 58 -9.23 5.03 4.89
CA ILE A 58 -10.05 5.78 3.93
C ILE A 58 -11.51 5.81 4.41
N VAL A 59 -12.07 4.68 4.82
CA VAL A 59 -13.44 4.62 5.34
C VAL A 59 -13.63 5.57 6.51
N PHE A 60 -12.76 5.50 7.53
CA PHE A 60 -12.86 6.38 8.70
C PHE A 60 -12.71 7.86 8.34
N ALA A 61 -11.78 8.20 7.45
CA ALA A 61 -11.55 9.58 7.06
C ALA A 61 -12.66 10.19 6.20
N THR A 62 -13.44 9.35 5.50
CA THR A 62 -14.50 9.77 4.59
C THR A 62 -15.91 9.59 5.15
N THR A 63 -16.07 8.90 6.28
CA THR A 63 -17.36 8.72 6.96
C THR A 63 -17.89 10.07 7.44
N ASN A 64 -19.16 10.34 7.23
CA ASN A 64 -19.86 11.59 7.56
C ASN A 64 -19.30 12.84 6.86
N VAL A 65 -18.59 12.68 5.75
CA VAL A 65 -18.14 13.77 4.88
C VAL A 65 -19.08 13.84 3.66
N GLU A 66 -19.90 14.87 3.57
CA GLU A 66 -20.90 15.01 2.51
C GLU A 66 -20.28 15.26 1.14
N SER A 67 -19.29 16.16 1.07
CA SER A 67 -18.63 16.53 -0.18
C SER A 67 -17.79 15.40 -0.77
N ALA A 68 -18.13 14.95 -1.98
CA ALA A 68 -17.34 13.96 -2.72
C ALA A 68 -15.91 14.47 -3.02
N GLU A 69 -15.76 15.78 -3.30
CA GLU A 69 -14.43 16.37 -3.51
C GLU A 69 -13.58 16.31 -2.24
N GLU A 70 -14.17 16.59 -1.08
CA GLU A 70 -13.45 16.50 0.20
C GLU A 70 -13.07 15.06 0.52
N ARG A 71 -13.99 14.10 0.28
CA ARG A 71 -13.70 12.65 0.43
C ARG A 71 -12.55 12.22 -0.48
N LEU A 72 -12.53 12.71 -1.74
CA LEU A 72 -11.44 12.41 -2.67
C LEU A 72 -10.11 13.00 -2.19
N ARG A 73 -10.07 14.26 -1.73
CA ARG A 73 -8.86 14.88 -1.17
C ARG A 73 -8.32 14.09 0.04
N LYS A 74 -9.18 13.67 0.95
CA LYS A 74 -8.80 12.84 2.10
C LYS A 74 -8.25 11.49 1.67
N SER A 75 -8.86 10.87 0.65
CA SER A 75 -8.40 9.59 0.10
C SER A 75 -7.02 9.72 -0.55
N ILE A 76 -6.82 10.73 -1.40
CA ILE A 76 -5.51 11.01 -2.01
C ILE A 76 -4.45 11.25 -0.92
N ASN A 77 -4.77 12.03 0.10
CA ASN A 77 -3.88 12.29 1.22
C ASN A 77 -3.42 11.00 1.92
N ILE A 78 -4.34 10.06 2.17
CA ILE A 78 -4.01 8.76 2.77
C ILE A 78 -3.12 7.91 1.86
N LEU A 79 -3.35 7.96 0.55
CA LEU A 79 -2.61 7.16 -0.42
C LEU A 79 -1.22 7.72 -0.75
N THR A 80 -1.02 9.02 -0.58
CA THR A 80 0.21 9.69 -1.02
C THR A 80 1.13 10.10 0.12
N LYS A 81 0.63 10.34 1.33
CA LYS A 81 1.46 10.71 2.49
C LYS A 81 2.26 9.53 3.04
N PRO A 82 3.42 9.82 3.65
CA PRO A 82 4.13 8.83 4.44
C PRO A 82 3.23 8.23 5.52
N VAL A 83 3.36 6.93 5.72
CA VAL A 83 2.69 6.24 6.82
C VAL A 83 3.33 6.69 8.13
N LEU A 84 2.50 7.01 9.11
CA LEU A 84 2.92 7.29 10.48
C LEU A 84 2.50 6.13 11.39
N VAL A 85 3.25 5.92 12.46
CA VAL A 85 2.92 4.89 13.46
C VAL A 85 1.53 5.17 14.03
N ASP A 86 0.65 4.18 13.95
CA ASP A 86 -0.66 4.22 14.59
C ASP A 86 -0.60 3.53 15.95
N ASN A 87 -0.58 4.32 17.02
CA ASN A 87 -0.51 3.81 18.37
C ASN A 87 -1.75 3.00 18.81
N ALA A 88 -2.83 3.01 18.01
CA ALA A 88 -4.01 2.19 18.27
C ALA A 88 -3.79 0.71 17.90
N ILE A 89 -2.79 0.41 17.06
CA ILE A 89 -2.44 -0.96 16.67
C ILE A 89 -1.08 -1.32 17.25
N SER A 90 -1.08 -1.92 18.43
CA SER A 90 0.15 -2.17 19.21
C SER A 90 1.03 -3.33 18.72
N TYR A 91 0.58 -4.13 17.75
CA TYR A 91 1.27 -5.38 17.36
C TYR A 91 1.81 -5.38 15.93
N VAL A 92 1.59 -4.34 15.14
CA VAL A 92 2.16 -4.16 13.79
C VAL A 92 2.75 -2.77 13.69
N ASN A 93 3.97 -2.66 13.20
CA ASN A 93 4.56 -1.39 12.81
C ASN A 93 4.21 -1.11 11.34
N GLU A 94 3.25 -0.22 11.12
CA GLU A 94 2.72 0.09 9.78
C GLU A 94 3.75 0.81 8.90
N VAL A 95 4.68 1.54 9.50
CA VAL A 95 5.77 2.20 8.77
C VAL A 95 6.67 1.13 8.14
N LEU A 96 7.21 0.22 8.96
CA LEU A 96 8.05 -0.88 8.46
C LEU A 96 7.29 -1.77 7.47
N LEU A 97 6.00 -2.01 7.73
CA LEU A 97 5.17 -2.79 6.81
C LEU A 97 5.03 -2.07 5.47
N SER A 98 4.77 -0.76 5.45
CA SER A 98 4.64 0.00 4.21
C SER A 98 5.93 -0.04 3.39
N GLU A 99 7.09 0.10 4.01
CA GLU A 99 8.39 0.00 3.36
C GLU A 99 8.57 -1.35 2.65
N ILE A 100 8.23 -2.46 3.33
CA ILE A 100 8.28 -3.81 2.73
C ILE A 100 7.32 -3.92 1.54
N ILE A 101 6.07 -3.45 1.67
CA ILE A 101 5.06 -3.62 0.62
C ILE A 101 5.48 -2.89 -0.66
N PHE A 102 6.10 -1.74 -0.55
CA PHE A 102 6.53 -0.97 -1.72
C PHE A 102 7.86 -1.45 -2.29
N SER A 103 8.85 -1.75 -1.46
CA SER A 103 10.12 -2.29 -1.94
C SER A 103 9.97 -3.67 -2.59
N GLU A 104 9.00 -4.48 -2.18
CA GLU A 104 8.77 -5.84 -2.67
C GLU A 104 7.55 -5.96 -3.61
N SER A 105 7.00 -4.84 -4.10
CA SER A 105 5.80 -4.79 -4.94
C SER A 105 5.93 -5.66 -6.20
N LEU A 106 7.08 -5.61 -6.87
CA LEU A 106 7.36 -6.44 -8.05
C LEU A 106 7.30 -7.94 -7.73
N LYS A 107 7.75 -8.35 -6.54
CA LYS A 107 7.69 -9.76 -6.10
C LYS A 107 6.28 -10.19 -5.69
N THR A 108 5.39 -9.23 -5.47
CA THR A 108 3.99 -9.48 -5.14
C THR A 108 3.13 -9.58 -6.40
N TYR A 109 3.26 -8.61 -7.33
CA TYR A 109 2.33 -8.44 -8.45
C TYR A 109 2.89 -8.93 -9.80
N HIS A 110 4.21 -8.99 -9.98
CA HIS A 110 4.86 -9.34 -11.26
C HIS A 110 5.42 -10.78 -11.23
N THR A 111 4.61 -11.73 -10.77
CA THR A 111 4.98 -13.14 -10.67
C THR A 111 4.25 -14.00 -11.71
N LYS A 112 4.83 -15.16 -12.05
CA LYS A 112 4.15 -16.14 -12.92
C LYS A 112 2.86 -16.72 -12.30
N ASN A 113 2.69 -16.58 -10.99
CA ASN A 113 1.54 -17.09 -10.25
C ASN A 113 0.42 -16.06 -10.04
N VAL A 114 0.61 -14.81 -10.45
CA VAL A 114 -0.31 -13.70 -10.18
C VAL A 114 -1.75 -14.00 -10.57
N ASP A 115 -1.99 -14.60 -11.72
CA ASP A 115 -3.35 -14.94 -12.16
C ASP A 115 -4.03 -15.99 -11.28
N LYS A 116 -3.28 -16.98 -10.80
CA LYS A 116 -3.77 -18.00 -9.88
C LYS A 116 -4.09 -17.39 -8.51
N GLU A 117 -3.21 -16.55 -8.01
CA GLU A 117 -3.36 -15.83 -6.74
C GLU A 117 -4.51 -14.82 -6.80
N ASN A 118 -4.65 -14.13 -7.92
CA ASN A 118 -5.78 -13.25 -8.18
C ASN A 118 -7.12 -14.00 -8.17
N LYS A 119 -7.22 -15.17 -8.81
CA LYS A 119 -8.42 -16.04 -8.78
C LYS A 119 -8.74 -16.51 -7.36
N LYS A 120 -7.73 -16.71 -6.51
CA LYS A 120 -7.91 -17.05 -5.09
C LYS A 120 -8.33 -15.85 -4.23
N GLY A 121 -8.37 -14.63 -4.77
CA GLY A 121 -8.74 -13.41 -4.07
C GLY A 121 -7.62 -12.76 -3.26
N CYS A 122 -6.37 -13.15 -3.47
CA CYS A 122 -5.21 -12.62 -2.73
C CYS A 122 -5.09 -11.08 -2.83
N PHE A 123 -5.51 -10.49 -3.94
CA PHE A 123 -5.44 -9.04 -4.18
C PHE A 123 -6.77 -8.30 -3.97
N LYS A 124 -7.75 -8.96 -3.33
CA LYS A 124 -9.08 -8.36 -3.13
C LYS A 124 -9.02 -7.06 -2.33
N ALA A 125 -8.17 -6.98 -1.31
CA ALA A 125 -8.03 -5.79 -0.47
C ALA A 125 -7.53 -4.58 -1.27
N TYR A 126 -6.49 -4.76 -2.09
CA TYR A 126 -5.99 -3.70 -2.97
C TYR A 126 -7.05 -3.23 -3.97
N LYS A 127 -7.74 -4.17 -4.61
CA LYS A 127 -8.85 -3.85 -5.52
C LYS A 127 -9.98 -3.09 -4.84
N SER A 128 -10.28 -3.41 -3.58
CA SER A 128 -11.29 -2.68 -2.81
C SER A 128 -10.90 -1.22 -2.56
N VAL A 129 -9.62 -0.95 -2.29
CA VAL A 129 -9.11 0.43 -2.16
C VAL A 129 -9.28 1.19 -3.47
N VAL A 130 -8.82 0.60 -4.59
CA VAL A 130 -8.94 1.21 -5.92
C VAL A 130 -10.40 1.45 -6.28
N GLN A 131 -11.29 0.48 -6.06
CA GLN A 131 -12.72 0.61 -6.35
C GLN A 131 -13.35 1.74 -5.54
N ARG A 132 -13.09 1.79 -4.23
CA ARG A 132 -13.66 2.80 -3.33
C ARG A 132 -13.30 4.23 -3.76
N VAL A 133 -12.06 4.47 -4.11
CA VAL A 133 -11.63 5.81 -4.57
C VAL A 133 -12.20 6.10 -5.96
N SER A 134 -12.27 5.09 -6.83
CA SER A 134 -12.89 5.20 -8.15
C SER A 134 -14.38 5.55 -8.06
N ASP A 135 -15.11 4.99 -7.09
CA ASP A 135 -16.52 5.32 -6.86
C ASP A 135 -16.68 6.80 -6.46
N ILE A 136 -15.81 7.33 -5.60
CA ILE A 136 -15.82 8.76 -5.24
C ILE A 136 -15.52 9.65 -6.46
N ILE A 137 -14.59 9.23 -7.34
CA ILE A 137 -14.31 9.94 -8.60
C ILE A 137 -15.57 9.99 -9.47
N LEU A 138 -16.30 8.88 -9.60
CA LEU A 138 -17.51 8.81 -10.40
C LEU A 138 -18.68 9.60 -9.80
N GLU A 139 -18.72 9.83 -8.49
CA GLU A 139 -19.68 10.76 -7.87
C GLU A 139 -19.41 12.22 -8.30
N ILE A 140 -18.13 12.60 -8.47
CA ILE A 140 -17.75 13.95 -8.92
C ILE A 140 -17.91 14.10 -10.43
N SER A 141 -17.52 13.10 -11.19
CA SER A 141 -17.55 13.08 -12.67
C SER A 141 -18.11 11.76 -13.18
N PRO A 142 -19.47 11.64 -13.30
CA PRO A 142 -20.12 10.36 -13.64
C PRO A 142 -19.72 9.78 -15.00
N ASN A 143 -19.25 10.61 -15.94
CA ASN A 143 -18.86 10.19 -17.28
C ASN A 143 -17.34 9.99 -17.41
N PHE A 144 -16.58 10.01 -16.32
CA PHE A 144 -15.14 9.80 -16.40
C PHE A 144 -14.84 8.31 -16.65
N GLU A 145 -14.17 8.02 -17.78
CA GLU A 145 -14.03 6.65 -18.28
C GLU A 145 -12.93 5.83 -17.61
N LEU A 146 -11.96 6.47 -16.94
CA LEU A 146 -10.72 5.84 -16.47
C LEU A 146 -10.46 5.95 -14.95
N PRO A 147 -11.47 5.79 -14.07
CA PRO A 147 -11.32 6.03 -12.64
C PRO A 147 -10.34 5.06 -11.96
N HIS A 148 -10.35 3.78 -12.36
CA HIS A 148 -9.44 2.78 -11.80
C HIS A 148 -7.99 3.03 -12.24
N MET A 149 -7.77 3.39 -13.53
CA MET A 149 -6.45 3.72 -14.04
C MET A 149 -5.90 4.96 -13.33
N LEU A 150 -6.70 6.00 -13.16
CA LEU A 150 -6.29 7.21 -12.44
C LEU A 150 -5.91 6.89 -10.99
N THR A 151 -6.75 6.14 -10.28
CA THR A 151 -6.51 5.76 -8.88
C THR A 151 -5.23 4.92 -8.73
N SER A 152 -5.05 3.87 -9.54
CA SER A 152 -3.85 3.03 -9.45
C SER A 152 -2.59 3.81 -9.84
N THR A 153 -2.66 4.72 -10.81
CA THR A 153 -1.55 5.61 -11.17
C THR A 153 -1.14 6.52 -10.00
N VAL A 154 -2.10 7.07 -9.26
CA VAL A 154 -1.83 7.86 -8.06
C VAL A 154 -1.11 7.02 -7.01
N ILE A 155 -1.59 5.80 -6.75
CA ILE A 155 -1.01 4.90 -5.75
C ILE A 155 0.44 4.56 -6.11
N GLU A 156 0.64 3.95 -7.26
CA GLU A 156 1.97 3.46 -7.67
C GLU A 156 2.95 4.63 -7.86
N GLY A 157 2.51 5.69 -8.54
CA GLY A 157 3.37 6.84 -8.77
C GLY A 157 3.76 7.59 -7.49
N ALA A 158 2.87 7.72 -6.51
CA ALA A 158 3.22 8.36 -5.24
C ALA A 158 4.32 7.58 -4.49
N HIS A 159 4.29 6.24 -4.56
CA HIS A 159 5.30 5.40 -3.93
C HIS A 159 6.65 5.48 -4.66
N GLU A 160 6.64 5.47 -5.98
CA GLU A 160 7.86 5.65 -6.78
C GLU A 160 8.50 7.02 -6.52
N GLN A 161 7.70 8.09 -6.42
CA GLN A 161 8.24 9.42 -6.11
C GLN A 161 8.92 9.48 -4.73
N LYS A 162 8.40 8.78 -3.72
CA LYS A 162 9.06 8.66 -2.41
C LYS A 162 10.40 7.93 -2.54
N TYR A 163 10.39 6.79 -3.23
CA TYR A 163 11.61 6.01 -3.45
C TYR A 163 12.67 6.83 -4.19
N PHE A 164 12.26 7.58 -5.22
CA PHE A 164 13.18 8.45 -5.97
C PHE A 164 13.75 9.57 -5.10
N ALA A 165 12.95 10.18 -4.22
CA ALA A 165 13.44 11.21 -3.32
C ALA A 165 14.56 10.72 -2.41
N ASP A 166 14.47 9.49 -1.94
CA ASP A 166 15.43 8.90 -1.00
C ASP A 166 16.66 8.29 -1.71
N HIS A 167 16.48 7.74 -2.93
CA HIS A 167 17.51 6.92 -3.58
C HIS A 167 17.97 7.42 -4.95
N LEU A 168 17.12 8.10 -5.71
CA LEU A 168 17.36 8.55 -7.08
C LEU A 168 16.86 9.99 -7.28
N PRO A 169 17.39 10.97 -6.53
CA PRO A 169 16.82 12.32 -6.46
C PRO A 169 16.78 13.07 -7.79
N SER A 170 17.55 12.65 -8.80
CA SER A 170 17.48 13.22 -10.15
C SER A 170 16.22 12.84 -10.95
N LEU A 171 15.42 11.89 -10.44
CA LEU A 171 14.17 11.46 -11.07
C LEU A 171 12.92 12.10 -10.46
N THR A 172 13.09 13.02 -9.51
CA THR A 172 11.99 13.68 -8.81
C THR A 172 12.35 15.11 -8.46
N ASP A 173 11.32 15.95 -8.28
CA ASP A 173 11.45 17.31 -7.76
C ASP A 173 11.06 17.39 -6.27
N VAL A 174 10.89 16.24 -5.61
CA VAL A 174 10.53 16.17 -4.19
C VAL A 174 11.71 16.64 -3.34
N THR A 175 11.46 17.65 -2.52
CA THR A 175 12.44 18.16 -1.54
C THR A 175 11.94 17.87 -0.12
N HIS A 176 12.85 17.51 0.77
CA HIS A 176 12.51 17.28 2.18
C HIS A 176 11.78 18.48 2.80
N GLY A 177 10.71 18.20 3.54
CA GLY A 177 9.92 19.20 4.26
C GLY A 177 8.74 19.80 3.49
N LYS A 178 8.53 19.42 2.21
CA LYS A 178 7.34 19.79 1.42
C LYS A 178 6.49 18.57 1.11
N ASP A 179 5.17 18.75 1.14
CA ASP A 179 4.20 17.70 0.77
C ASP A 179 3.94 17.69 -0.76
N ALA A 180 5.03 17.80 -1.54
CA ALA A 180 4.95 17.97 -2.99
C ALA A 180 4.25 16.79 -3.69
N ILE A 181 4.39 15.58 -3.17
CA ILE A 181 3.76 14.39 -3.76
C ILE A 181 2.24 14.49 -3.64
N THR A 182 1.72 14.81 -2.45
CA THR A 182 0.27 14.94 -2.22
C THR A 182 -0.31 16.11 -3.02
N GLU A 183 0.39 17.23 -3.05
CA GLU A 183 -0.03 18.41 -3.82
C GLU A 183 -0.09 18.07 -5.31
N PHE A 184 0.97 17.50 -5.88
CA PHE A 184 1.05 17.12 -7.28
C PHE A 184 -0.08 16.16 -7.69
N TYR A 185 -0.29 15.07 -6.95
CA TYR A 185 -1.34 14.10 -7.30
C TYR A 185 -2.75 14.63 -7.05
N THR A 186 -2.94 15.50 -6.06
CA THR A 186 -4.22 16.19 -5.86
C THR A 186 -4.55 17.08 -7.06
N GLU A 187 -3.62 17.92 -7.49
CA GLU A 187 -3.81 18.77 -8.65
C GLU A 187 -4.02 17.97 -9.93
N LEU A 188 -3.21 16.93 -10.15
CA LEU A 188 -3.33 16.03 -11.30
C LEU A 188 -4.74 15.44 -11.38
N VAL A 189 -5.23 14.84 -10.31
CA VAL A 189 -6.56 14.22 -10.27
C VAL A 189 -7.65 15.25 -10.55
N PHE A 190 -7.67 16.37 -9.84
CA PHE A 190 -8.72 17.38 -10.00
C PHE A 190 -8.67 18.08 -11.37
N ASN A 191 -7.50 18.22 -11.98
CA ASN A 191 -7.41 18.77 -13.34
C ASN A 191 -7.93 17.78 -14.39
N PHE A 192 -7.77 16.46 -14.20
CA PHE A 192 -8.38 15.46 -15.06
C PHE A 192 -9.91 15.45 -14.97
N LEU A 193 -10.47 15.66 -13.77
CA LEU A 193 -11.92 15.63 -13.54
C LEU A 193 -12.65 16.90 -14.02
N LYS A 194 -11.94 18.00 -14.29
CA LYS A 194 -12.51 19.24 -14.83
C LYS A 194 -12.76 19.22 -16.34
N LYS A 195 -12.28 18.18 -17.02
CA LYS A 195 -12.48 18.00 -18.49
C LYS A 195 -13.78 17.25 -18.77
#